data_021c2f0f0ad58275ae131a69c8929153
#
_entry.id   021c2f0f0ad58275ae131a69c8929153
#
_cell.length_a   1.000
_cell.length_b   1.000
_cell.length_c   1.000
_cell.angle_alpha   90.00
_cell.angle_beta   90.00
_cell.angle_gamma   90.00
#
_symmetry.space_group_name_H-M   'P 1'
#
loop_
_entity.id
_entity.type
_entity.pdbx_description
1 polymer ?
#
loop_
_entity_poly.entity_id
_entity_poly.type
_entity_poly.pdbx_seq_one_letter_code
_entity_poly.pdbx_strand_id
1 'polypeptide(L)'
;YVSDHGESLGENNLYLHGLPYAIAPDVQKHVPWIAWLSPALQQRAGLDAACLQRDWAQRRLSHDHYFHSVLGLLDIRTSAYQRTLDAFAPCQSATLPR
;
A
#
# COMPACT_ATOMS: atom_id res chain seq x y z
N TYR A 1 -6.94 -1.54 4.28
CA TYR A 1 -7.19 -2.85 3.66
C TYR A 1 -6.32 -3.03 2.43
N VAL A 2 -5.66 -4.15 2.34
CA VAL A 2 -4.99 -4.59 1.11
C VAL A 2 -5.27 -6.09 0.94
N SER A 3 -5.63 -6.48 -0.28
CA SER A 3 -5.82 -7.90 -0.58
C SER A 3 -4.45 -8.58 -0.74
N ASP A 4 -4.34 -9.81 -0.30
CA ASP A 4 -3.10 -10.60 -0.48
C ASP A 4 -2.92 -11.05 -1.92
N HIS A 5 -4.02 -11.31 -2.64
CA HIS A 5 -3.98 -11.72 -4.04
C HIS A 5 -5.31 -11.42 -4.72
N GLY A 6 -5.31 -11.46 -6.05
CA GLY A 6 -6.51 -11.46 -6.85
C GLY A 6 -7.01 -12.87 -7.11
N GLU A 7 -7.97 -12.99 -8.01
CA GLU A 7 -8.62 -14.27 -8.30
C GLU A 7 -9.05 -14.32 -9.75
N SER A 8 -8.82 -15.46 -10.41
CA SER A 8 -9.37 -15.74 -11.74
C SER A 8 -10.72 -16.43 -11.58
N LEU A 9 -11.72 -15.94 -12.32
CA LEU A 9 -13.10 -16.42 -12.25
C LEU A 9 -13.50 -17.24 -13.48
N GLY A 10 -12.52 -17.70 -14.27
CA GLY A 10 -12.74 -18.51 -15.48
C GLY A 10 -12.25 -17.86 -16.75
N GLU A 11 -11.67 -16.67 -16.69
CA GLU A 11 -11.07 -16.01 -17.85
C GLU A 11 -9.96 -16.88 -18.42
N ASN A 12 -9.99 -17.12 -19.74
CA ASN A 12 -9.06 -18.01 -20.45
C ASN A 12 -8.99 -19.41 -19.84
N ASN A 13 -10.10 -19.91 -19.27
CA ASN A 13 -10.19 -21.20 -18.58
C ASN A 13 -9.28 -21.31 -17.36
N LEU A 14 -8.88 -20.16 -16.77
CA LEU A 14 -8.11 -20.11 -15.55
C LEU A 14 -9.02 -19.79 -14.36
N TYR A 15 -8.76 -20.41 -13.24
CA TYR A 15 -9.53 -20.25 -12.00
C TYR A 15 -8.58 -20.06 -10.83
N LEU A 16 -9.10 -19.50 -9.75
CA LEU A 16 -8.40 -19.35 -8.48
C LEU A 16 -7.16 -18.44 -8.61
N HIS A 17 -6.09 -18.80 -7.96
CA HIS A 17 -4.85 -18.04 -7.91
C HIS A 17 -3.67 -19.01 -7.73
N GLY A 18 -2.45 -18.45 -7.62
CA GLY A 18 -1.29 -19.27 -7.28
C GLY A 18 -0.41 -19.65 -8.45
N LEU A 19 -0.71 -19.17 -9.67
CA LEU A 19 0.21 -19.33 -10.78
C LEU A 19 1.51 -18.55 -10.52
N PRO A 20 2.64 -19.02 -11.08
CA PRO A 20 3.88 -18.23 -11.01
C PRO A 20 3.66 -16.82 -11.51
N TYR A 21 4.27 -15.82 -10.84
CA TYR A 21 4.00 -14.40 -11.08
C TYR A 21 4.18 -14.04 -12.55
N ALA A 22 5.19 -14.59 -13.21
CA ALA A 22 5.49 -14.25 -14.60
C ALA A 22 4.39 -14.64 -15.58
N ILE A 23 3.57 -15.65 -15.26
CA ILE A 23 2.51 -16.16 -16.14
C ILE A 23 1.11 -15.94 -15.57
N ALA A 24 0.98 -15.46 -14.33
CA ALA A 24 -0.32 -15.20 -13.74
C ALA A 24 -1.01 -14.03 -14.45
N PRO A 25 -2.32 -14.12 -14.75
CA PRO A 25 -3.04 -13.00 -15.33
C PRO A 25 -3.18 -11.86 -14.32
N ASP A 26 -3.41 -10.64 -14.83
CA ASP A 26 -3.50 -9.44 -13.98
C ASP A 26 -4.56 -9.56 -12.90
N VAL A 27 -5.67 -10.26 -13.17
CA VAL A 27 -6.73 -10.44 -12.18
C VAL A 27 -6.26 -11.21 -10.94
N GLN A 28 -5.19 -11.98 -11.04
CA GLN A 28 -4.58 -12.66 -9.89
C GLN A 28 -3.54 -11.81 -9.17
N LYS A 29 -3.01 -10.76 -9.81
CA LYS A 29 -1.93 -9.91 -9.32
C LYS A 29 -2.38 -8.52 -8.92
N HIS A 30 -3.38 -7.96 -9.61
CA HIS A 30 -3.84 -6.60 -9.40
C HIS A 30 -4.92 -6.61 -8.32
N VAL A 31 -4.62 -5.99 -7.18
CA VAL A 31 -5.49 -6.04 -6.00
C VAL A 31 -5.80 -4.65 -5.50
N PRO A 32 -6.95 -4.46 -4.83
CA PRO A 32 -7.27 -3.19 -4.20
C PRO A 32 -6.42 -2.95 -2.95
N TRP A 33 -6.03 -1.70 -2.76
CA TRP A 33 -5.44 -1.20 -1.53
C TRP A 33 -6.23 0.04 -1.15
N ILE A 34 -6.94 -0.01 -0.03
CA ILE A 34 -7.84 1.04 0.42
C ILE A 34 -7.40 1.47 1.82
N ALA A 35 -7.23 2.76 2.01
CA ALA A 35 -6.90 3.33 3.31
C ALA A 35 -7.99 4.32 3.72
N TRP A 36 -8.57 4.11 4.89
CA TRP A 36 -9.38 5.10 5.57
C TRP A 36 -8.65 5.52 6.84
N LEU A 37 -8.47 6.83 6.99
CA LEU A 37 -7.71 7.39 8.10
C LEU A 37 -8.62 8.31 8.90
N SER A 38 -8.74 8.06 10.20
CA SER A 38 -9.52 8.93 11.07
C SER A 38 -8.89 10.33 11.10
N PRO A 39 -9.69 11.39 11.31
CA PRO A 39 -9.14 12.74 11.47
C PRO A 39 -8.09 12.83 12.59
N ALA A 40 -8.31 12.13 13.69
CA ALA A 40 -7.36 12.11 14.80
C ALA A 40 -6.02 11.48 14.40
N LEU A 41 -6.05 10.40 13.63
CA LEU A 41 -4.83 9.76 13.14
C LEU A 41 -4.11 10.65 12.14
N GLN A 42 -4.85 11.28 11.22
CA GLN A 42 -4.26 12.20 10.26
C GLN A 42 -3.51 13.32 10.95
N GLN A 43 -4.10 13.90 12.00
CA GLN A 43 -3.48 14.98 12.74
C GLN A 43 -2.24 14.49 13.51
N ARG A 44 -2.37 13.36 14.21
CA ARG A 44 -1.27 12.81 15.02
C ARG A 44 -0.09 12.36 14.18
N ALA A 45 -0.36 11.73 13.05
CA ALA A 45 0.69 11.22 12.17
C ALA A 45 1.17 12.24 11.14
N GLY A 46 0.59 13.43 11.10
CA GLY A 46 0.95 14.47 10.14
C GLY A 46 0.62 14.11 8.70
N LEU A 47 -0.48 13.40 8.47
CA LEU A 47 -0.87 12.94 7.15
C LEU A 47 -1.83 13.90 6.49
N ASP A 48 -1.60 14.18 5.20
CA ASP A 48 -2.49 14.98 4.36
C ASP A 48 -3.28 14.04 3.46
N ALA A 49 -4.57 13.86 3.77
CA ALA A 49 -5.42 12.94 3.02
C ALA A 49 -5.61 13.35 1.56
N ALA A 50 -5.68 14.64 1.28
CA ALA A 50 -5.82 15.12 -0.10
C ALA A 50 -4.55 14.84 -0.91
N CYS A 51 -3.39 14.99 -0.28
CA CYS A 51 -2.11 14.63 -0.89
C CYS A 51 -2.05 13.13 -1.20
N LEU A 52 -2.45 12.29 -0.25
CA LEU A 52 -2.46 10.84 -0.44
C LEU A 52 -3.39 10.43 -1.58
N GLN A 53 -4.56 11.04 -1.67
CA GLN A 53 -5.50 10.73 -2.74
C GLN A 53 -4.91 11.03 -4.11
N ARG A 54 -4.21 12.17 -4.26
CA ARG A 54 -3.54 12.53 -5.51
C ARG A 54 -2.36 11.62 -5.82
N ASP A 55 -1.53 11.33 -4.82
CA ASP A 55 -0.31 10.54 -5.01
C ASP A 55 -0.65 9.09 -5.36
N TRP A 56 -1.55 8.48 -4.60
CA TRP A 56 -1.90 7.08 -4.81
C TRP A 56 -2.66 6.84 -6.12
N ALA A 57 -3.35 7.84 -6.63
CA ALA A 57 -4.04 7.73 -7.92
C ALA A 57 -3.07 7.59 -9.08
N GLN A 58 -1.83 8.05 -8.93
CA GLN A 58 -0.83 8.10 -10.00
C GLN A 58 0.32 7.13 -9.79
N ARG A 59 0.50 6.64 -8.58
CA ARG A 59 1.67 5.83 -8.21
C ARG A 59 1.34 4.36 -8.27
N ARG A 60 2.29 3.56 -8.78
CA ARG A 60 2.17 2.12 -8.73
C ARG A 60 2.69 1.64 -7.38
N LEU A 61 1.78 1.10 -6.58
CA LEU A 61 2.12 0.48 -5.30
C LEU A 61 2.09 -1.05 -5.45
N SER A 62 2.87 -1.73 -4.63
CA SER A 62 2.90 -3.19 -4.58
C SER A 62 2.88 -3.64 -3.13
N HIS A 63 2.79 -4.94 -2.90
CA HIS A 63 2.86 -5.49 -1.55
C HIS A 63 4.20 -5.16 -0.86
N ASP A 64 5.25 -4.87 -1.63
CA ASP A 64 6.52 -4.44 -1.05
C ASP A 64 6.40 -3.14 -0.27
N HIS A 65 5.45 -2.29 -0.63
CA HIS A 65 5.18 -1.04 0.09
C HIS A 65 4.44 -1.27 1.41
N TYR A 66 3.75 -2.40 1.56
CA TYR A 66 2.84 -2.59 2.70
C TYR A 66 3.58 -2.61 4.03
N PHE A 67 4.63 -3.42 4.13
CA PHE A 67 5.42 -3.56 5.36
C PHE A 67 5.93 -2.20 5.86
N HIS A 68 6.57 -1.44 4.98
CA HIS A 68 7.16 -0.15 5.34
C HIS A 68 6.10 0.90 5.65
N SER A 69 4.96 0.84 4.97
CA SER A 69 3.84 1.75 5.21
C SER A 69 3.22 1.52 6.59
N VAL A 70 3.09 0.27 7.02
CA VAL A 70 2.60 -0.05 8.36
C VAL A 70 3.57 0.46 9.42
N LEU A 71 4.87 0.24 9.23
CA LEU A 71 5.89 0.74 10.16
C LEU A 71 5.83 2.26 10.26
N GLY A 72 5.70 2.95 9.12
CA GLY A 72 5.64 4.41 9.10
C GLY A 72 4.38 4.95 9.77
N LEU A 73 3.23 4.34 9.48
CA LEU A 73 1.95 4.77 10.04
C LEU A 73 1.91 4.61 11.57
N LEU A 74 2.50 3.55 12.08
CA LEU A 74 2.54 3.25 13.52
C LEU A 74 3.75 3.87 14.22
N ASP A 75 4.58 4.62 13.50
CA ASP A 75 5.80 5.26 14.01
C ASP A 75 6.74 4.24 14.69
N ILE A 76 6.88 3.07 14.08
CA ILE A 76 7.80 2.05 14.59
C ILE A 76 9.18 2.32 14.02
N ARG A 77 10.17 2.46 14.91
CA ARG A 77 11.55 2.75 14.53
C ARG A 77 12.36 1.46 14.50
N THR A 78 12.88 1.16 13.32
CA THR A 78 13.66 -0.05 13.09
C THR A 78 14.59 0.17 11.90
N SER A 79 15.73 -0.50 11.91
CA SER A 79 16.67 -0.48 10.79
C SER A 79 16.09 -1.15 9.53
N ALA A 80 15.03 -1.94 9.67
CA ALA A 80 14.38 -2.56 8.52
C ALA A 80 13.53 -1.59 7.71
N TYR A 81 13.18 -0.42 8.26
CA TYR A 81 12.32 0.55 7.59
C TYR A 81 13.04 1.22 6.42
N GLN A 82 12.36 1.27 5.28
CA GLN A 82 12.83 1.97 4.08
C GLN A 82 11.79 3.00 3.67
N ARG A 83 12.10 4.29 3.85
CA ARG A 83 11.16 5.38 3.58
C ARG A 83 10.69 5.40 2.12
N THR A 84 11.54 5.01 1.18
CA THR A 84 11.16 4.96 -0.24
C THR A 84 10.05 3.98 -0.54
N LEU A 85 9.83 3.00 0.33
CA LEU A 85 8.77 2.00 0.21
C LEU A 85 7.59 2.28 1.13
N ASP A 86 7.59 3.41 1.83
CA ASP A 86 6.47 3.83 2.68
C ASP A 86 5.49 4.66 1.84
N ALA A 87 4.30 4.11 1.59
CA ALA A 87 3.31 4.75 0.73
C ALA A 87 2.72 6.03 1.35
N PHE A 88 2.82 6.22 2.66
CA PHE A 88 2.33 7.42 3.34
C PHE A 88 3.39 8.53 3.40
N ALA A 89 4.67 8.18 3.29
CA ALA A 89 5.76 9.13 3.53
C ALA A 89 5.71 10.39 2.66
N PRO A 90 5.37 10.34 1.35
CA PRO A 90 5.34 11.53 0.52
C PRO A 90 4.36 12.61 1.00
N CYS A 91 3.34 12.21 1.75
CA CYS A 91 2.29 13.10 2.22
C CYS A 91 2.29 13.27 3.74
N GLN A 92 3.38 12.88 4.38
CA GLN A 92 3.53 12.98 5.83
C GLN A 92 4.37 14.20 6.18
N SER A 93 3.94 14.94 7.19
CA SER A 93 4.65 16.11 7.68
C SER A 93 6.03 15.71 8.21
N ALA A 94 7.03 16.56 7.96
CA ALA A 94 8.40 16.33 8.40
C ALA A 94 8.62 16.63 9.90
N THR A 95 7.56 16.90 10.65
CA THR A 95 7.67 17.29 12.06
C THR A 95 7.97 16.13 12.99
N LEU A 96 7.84 14.88 12.53
CA LEU A 96 8.13 13.69 13.32
C LEU A 96 9.41 13.04 12.81
N PRO A 97 10.52 13.13 13.53
CA PRO A 97 11.75 12.46 13.11
C PRO A 97 11.63 10.95 13.20
N ARG A 98 12.18 10.29 12.24
CA ARG A 98 12.25 8.83 12.23
C ARG A 98 13.70 8.36 12.20
#